data_927e03c5e4bba6c4ae1218a7776f30dc
#
_entry.id   927e03c5e4bba6c4ae1218a7776f30dc
#
_cell.length_a   1.000
_cell.length_b   1.000
_cell.length_c   1.000
_cell.angle_alpha   90.00
_cell.angle_beta   90.00
_cell.angle_gamma   90.00
#
_symmetry.space_group_name_H-M   'P 1'
#
loop_
_entity.id
_entity.type
_entity.pdbx_description
1 polymer ?
#
loop_
_entity_poly.entity_id
_entity_poly.type
_entity_poly.pdbx_seq_one_letter_code
_entity_poly.pdbx_strand_id
1 'polypeptide(L)'
;PESKKEITKIAKNLTPSVRPGDYAQAVMDLGATVCTPISPKCLVCPLQQHCLSYKNGSQNLVPYKRKKEKKPTRYGYMYIVKRTDDAYLLERRPDKGLLAGMLGWPTSEWSQNPDESPPIVSEWKTYRTKIRHTFTHFHLEITLKTAFVNLNCKPKKGFFALVGEFNSNELPTVFKKAFDVHQEA
;
A
#
# COMPACT_ATOMS: atom_id res chain seq x y z
N PRO A 1 -5.71 -4.71 21.98
CA PRO A 1 -6.76 -5.62 22.44
C PRO A 1 -6.16 -6.65 23.37
N GLU A 2 -6.94 -7.07 24.37
CA GLU A 2 -6.56 -8.01 25.42
C GLU A 2 -6.02 -9.33 24.86
N SER A 3 -6.66 -9.88 23.84
CA SER A 3 -6.22 -11.10 23.16
C SER A 3 -4.75 -11.07 22.71
N LYS A 4 -4.22 -9.90 22.30
CA LYS A 4 -2.82 -9.79 21.90
C LYS A 4 -1.87 -9.97 23.10
N LYS A 5 -2.24 -9.46 24.26
CA LYS A 5 -1.44 -9.59 25.49
C LYS A 5 -1.39 -11.05 25.94
N GLU A 6 -2.54 -11.72 25.91
CA GLU A 6 -2.68 -13.14 26.26
C GLU A 6 -1.86 -14.03 25.32
N ILE A 7 -2.02 -13.86 24.00
CA ILE A 7 -1.24 -14.59 22.98
C ILE A 7 0.27 -14.36 23.20
N THR A 8 0.68 -13.12 23.49
CA THR A 8 2.09 -12.81 23.75
C THR A 8 2.60 -13.56 24.99
N LYS A 9 1.80 -13.66 26.06
CA LYS A 9 2.16 -14.42 27.27
C LYS A 9 2.32 -15.90 26.97
N ILE A 10 1.38 -16.50 26.22
CA ILE A 10 1.44 -17.89 25.80
C ILE A 10 2.68 -18.15 24.92
N ALA A 11 2.92 -17.29 23.93
CA ALA A 11 4.09 -17.41 23.05
C ALA A 11 5.41 -17.36 23.83
N LYS A 12 5.54 -16.46 24.82
CA LYS A 12 6.72 -16.39 25.68
C LYS A 12 6.93 -17.69 26.48
N ASN A 13 5.86 -18.29 26.99
CA ASN A 13 5.95 -19.54 27.80
C ASN A 13 6.32 -20.74 26.93
N LEU A 14 5.96 -20.73 25.66
CA LEU A 14 6.24 -21.82 24.71
C LEU A 14 7.61 -21.66 24.02
N THR A 15 8.21 -20.48 24.07
CA THR A 15 9.50 -20.23 23.42
C THR A 15 10.64 -20.79 24.27
N PRO A 16 11.45 -21.74 23.75
CA PRO A 16 12.59 -22.30 24.50
C PRO A 16 13.69 -21.27 24.67
N SER A 17 14.50 -21.45 25.73
CA SER A 17 15.68 -20.61 25.97
C SER A 17 16.84 -20.90 25.01
N VAL A 18 16.90 -22.13 24.48
CA VAL A 18 17.89 -22.56 23.49
C VAL A 18 17.30 -22.46 22.09
N ARG A 19 17.99 -21.74 21.20
CA ARG A 19 17.60 -21.53 19.80
C ARG A 19 16.17 -20.95 19.63
N PRO A 20 15.81 -19.85 20.31
CA PRO A 20 14.46 -19.27 20.24
C PRO A 20 14.10 -18.78 18.83
N GLY A 21 15.09 -18.35 18.03
CA GLY A 21 14.89 -17.94 16.65
C GLY A 21 14.43 -19.09 15.75
N ASP A 22 15.02 -20.27 15.91
CA ASP A 22 14.65 -21.46 15.13
C ASP A 22 13.24 -21.93 15.49
N TYR A 23 12.87 -21.83 16.78
CA TYR A 23 11.50 -22.11 17.21
C TYR A 23 10.50 -21.18 16.54
N ALA A 24 10.78 -19.88 16.51
CA ALA A 24 9.90 -18.90 15.86
C ALA A 24 9.77 -19.20 14.35
N GLN A 25 10.88 -19.53 13.67
CA GLN A 25 10.86 -19.91 12.26
C GLN A 25 10.05 -21.19 12.04
N ALA A 26 10.28 -22.22 12.84
CA ALA A 26 9.57 -23.51 12.73
C ALA A 26 8.05 -23.36 12.91
N VAL A 27 7.60 -22.50 13.84
CA VAL A 27 6.16 -22.19 14.03
C VAL A 27 5.58 -21.48 12.81
N MET A 28 6.30 -20.53 12.22
CA MET A 28 5.87 -19.85 11.00
C MET A 28 5.79 -20.83 9.81
N ASP A 29 6.80 -21.68 9.63
CA ASP A 29 6.87 -22.68 8.55
C ASP A 29 5.76 -23.72 8.70
N LEU A 30 5.49 -24.18 9.92
CA LEU A 30 4.36 -25.08 10.22
C LEU A 30 3.03 -24.46 9.79
N GLY A 31 2.82 -23.18 10.11
CA GLY A 31 1.60 -22.45 9.75
C GLY A 31 1.47 -22.16 8.26
N ALA A 32 2.60 -22.03 7.55
CA ALA A 32 2.63 -21.77 6.12
C ALA A 32 2.46 -23.03 5.27
N THR A 33 2.95 -24.19 5.73
CA THR A 33 3.10 -25.40 4.89
C THR A 33 2.21 -26.57 5.32
N VAL A 34 1.93 -26.71 6.61
CA VAL A 34 1.21 -27.85 7.21
C VAL A 34 -0.13 -27.41 7.82
N CYS A 35 -0.10 -26.52 8.81
CA CYS A 35 -1.29 -26.07 9.54
C CYS A 35 -1.96 -24.88 8.81
N THR A 36 -2.28 -25.09 7.54
CA THR A 36 -2.88 -24.05 6.69
C THR A 36 -4.35 -23.82 7.04
N PRO A 37 -4.86 -22.57 6.88
CA PRO A 37 -6.25 -22.23 7.19
C PRO A 37 -7.32 -22.94 6.36
N ILE A 38 -6.93 -23.50 5.21
CA ILE A 38 -7.77 -24.29 4.30
C ILE A 38 -7.08 -25.62 4.09
N SER A 39 -7.79 -26.73 4.35
CA SER A 39 -7.28 -28.10 4.18
C SER A 39 -5.93 -28.35 4.87
N PRO A 40 -5.85 -28.21 6.20
CA PRO A 40 -4.59 -28.46 6.93
C PRO A 40 -4.16 -29.93 6.79
N LYS A 41 -2.85 -30.15 6.64
CA LYS A 41 -2.25 -31.48 6.48
C LYS A 41 -1.98 -32.12 7.84
N CYS A 42 -3.04 -32.41 8.60
CA CYS A 42 -2.93 -32.88 9.98
C CYS A 42 -2.21 -34.21 10.13
N LEU A 43 -2.30 -35.11 9.14
CA LEU A 43 -1.67 -36.42 9.21
C LEU A 43 -0.12 -36.41 9.21
N VAL A 44 0.47 -35.33 8.68
CA VAL A 44 1.92 -35.12 8.67
C VAL A 44 2.37 -34.05 9.66
N CYS A 45 1.46 -33.57 10.51
CA CYS A 45 1.78 -32.52 11.48
C CYS A 45 2.55 -33.11 12.67
N PRO A 46 3.74 -32.59 13.00
CA PRO A 46 4.53 -33.07 14.15
C PRO A 46 3.84 -32.81 15.50
N LEU A 47 2.87 -31.90 15.54
CA LEU A 47 2.10 -31.57 16.75
C LEU A 47 0.75 -32.27 16.82
N GLN A 48 0.44 -33.21 15.93
CA GLN A 48 -0.87 -33.86 15.81
C GLN A 48 -1.37 -34.44 17.14
N GLN A 49 -0.48 -35.18 17.85
CA GLN A 49 -0.83 -35.87 19.11
C GLN A 49 -1.22 -34.90 20.23
N HIS A 50 -0.71 -33.68 20.20
CA HIS A 50 -0.96 -32.63 21.20
C HIS A 50 -2.03 -31.62 20.73
N CYS A 51 -2.56 -31.79 19.51
CA CYS A 51 -3.46 -30.81 18.92
C CYS A 51 -4.92 -31.03 19.37
N LEU A 52 -5.45 -30.15 20.21
CA LEU A 52 -6.85 -30.17 20.65
C LEU A 52 -7.82 -30.03 19.48
N SER A 53 -7.49 -29.20 18.49
CA SER A 53 -8.34 -29.00 17.32
C SER A 53 -8.47 -30.26 16.48
N TYR A 54 -7.39 -31.03 16.35
CA TYR A 54 -7.43 -32.33 15.66
C TYR A 54 -8.24 -33.37 16.47
N LYS A 55 -8.01 -33.46 17.79
CA LYS A 55 -8.77 -34.36 18.67
C LYS A 55 -10.28 -34.10 18.62
N ASN A 56 -10.68 -32.84 18.52
CA ASN A 56 -12.07 -32.42 18.51
C ASN A 56 -12.68 -32.36 17.10
N GLY A 57 -11.95 -32.67 16.03
CA GLY A 57 -12.42 -32.55 14.65
C GLY A 57 -12.66 -31.13 14.19
N SER A 58 -12.14 -30.11 14.90
CA SER A 58 -12.44 -28.70 14.66
C SER A 58 -11.38 -27.96 13.85
N GLN A 59 -10.38 -28.65 13.27
CA GLN A 59 -9.25 -28.04 12.57
C GLN A 59 -9.65 -27.21 11.34
N ASN A 60 -10.80 -27.52 10.72
CA ASN A 60 -11.31 -26.75 9.58
C ASN A 60 -12.11 -25.49 10.00
N LEU A 61 -12.42 -25.36 11.31
CA LEU A 61 -13.13 -24.22 11.88
C LEU A 61 -12.20 -23.14 12.42
N VAL A 62 -10.90 -23.46 12.57
CA VAL A 62 -9.89 -22.56 13.12
C VAL A 62 -8.75 -22.33 12.12
N PRO A 63 -8.21 -21.09 12.03
CA PRO A 63 -8.68 -19.90 12.72
C PRO A 63 -10.02 -19.40 12.17
N TYR A 64 -10.90 -18.93 13.05
CA TYR A 64 -12.15 -18.30 12.63
C TYR A 64 -11.84 -17.00 11.87
N LYS A 65 -12.19 -16.95 10.60
CA LYS A 65 -11.99 -15.77 9.76
C LYS A 65 -13.29 -15.00 9.64
N ARG A 66 -13.35 -13.81 10.21
CA ARG A 66 -14.44 -12.88 9.90
C ARG A 66 -14.39 -12.55 8.40
N LYS A 67 -15.54 -12.50 7.77
CA LYS A 67 -15.67 -12.04 6.39
C LYS A 67 -15.13 -10.62 6.32
N LYS A 68 -14.10 -10.38 5.47
CA LYS A 68 -13.55 -9.05 5.31
C LYS A 68 -14.60 -8.14 4.71
N GLU A 69 -14.81 -7.00 5.31
CA GLU A 69 -15.62 -5.94 4.72
C GLU A 69 -15.01 -5.50 3.40
N LYS A 70 -15.87 -5.10 2.46
CA LYS A 70 -15.39 -4.55 1.18
C LYS A 70 -14.65 -3.25 1.47
N LYS A 71 -13.46 -3.13 0.90
CA LYS A 71 -12.68 -1.89 1.01
C LYS A 71 -13.44 -0.75 0.35
N PRO A 72 -13.55 0.43 0.98
CA PRO A 72 -14.11 1.59 0.34
C PRO A 72 -13.24 2.04 -0.84
N THR A 73 -13.84 2.68 -1.81
CA THR A 73 -13.11 3.36 -2.89
C THR A 73 -12.97 4.85 -2.56
N ARG A 74 -11.77 5.37 -2.70
CA ARG A 74 -11.46 6.80 -2.63
C ARG A 74 -11.10 7.28 -4.03
N TYR A 75 -11.40 8.54 -4.28
CA TYR A 75 -11.11 9.21 -5.54
C TYR A 75 -10.16 10.37 -5.28
N GLY A 76 -9.51 10.84 -6.33
CA GLY A 76 -8.63 11.99 -6.26
C GLY A 76 -8.19 12.46 -7.63
N TYR A 77 -7.51 13.60 -7.63
CA TYR A 77 -6.87 14.16 -8.81
C TYR A 77 -5.35 14.10 -8.62
N MET A 78 -4.63 13.86 -9.70
CA MET A 78 -3.17 13.89 -9.74
C MET A 78 -2.75 14.79 -10.89
N TYR A 79 -1.76 15.64 -10.64
CA TYR A 79 -1.37 16.70 -11.54
C TYR A 79 0.08 16.47 -12.00
N ILE A 80 0.27 16.18 -13.29
CA ILE A 80 1.58 16.16 -13.92
C ILE A 80 1.75 17.46 -14.68
N VAL A 81 2.68 18.29 -14.22
CA VAL A 81 3.02 19.57 -14.84
C VAL A 81 4.40 19.46 -15.44
N LYS A 82 4.50 19.67 -16.75
CA LYS A 82 5.76 19.71 -17.47
C LYS A 82 6.09 21.15 -17.83
N ARG A 83 7.29 21.59 -17.53
CA ARG A 83 7.80 22.91 -17.86
C ARG A 83 8.58 22.87 -19.19
N THR A 84 8.74 24.01 -19.84
CA THR A 84 9.37 24.13 -21.18
C THR A 84 10.84 23.70 -21.23
N ASP A 85 11.53 23.59 -20.10
CA ASP A 85 12.88 23.05 -19.95
C ASP A 85 12.92 21.56 -19.59
N ASP A 86 11.80 20.83 -19.82
CA ASP A 86 11.62 19.42 -19.49
C ASP A 86 11.61 19.08 -17.99
N ALA A 87 11.57 20.09 -17.11
CA ALA A 87 11.37 19.85 -15.69
C ALA A 87 9.92 19.49 -15.35
N TYR A 88 9.73 18.60 -14.38
CA TYR A 88 8.44 18.21 -13.85
C TYR A 88 8.20 18.77 -12.45
N LEU A 89 6.96 19.17 -12.18
CA LEU A 89 6.55 19.60 -10.84
C LEU A 89 6.38 18.38 -9.93
N LEU A 90 7.19 18.32 -8.89
CA LEU A 90 7.15 17.30 -7.85
C LEU A 90 6.76 17.89 -6.51
N GLU A 91 6.19 17.06 -5.64
CA GLU A 91 5.85 17.42 -4.26
C GLU A 91 6.36 16.34 -3.32
N ARG A 92 6.98 16.74 -2.21
CA ARG A 92 7.25 15.83 -1.10
C ARG A 92 6.01 15.75 -0.21
N ARG A 93 5.53 14.53 -0.01
CA ARG A 93 4.36 14.31 0.84
C ARG A 93 4.67 14.67 2.30
N PRO A 94 3.64 15.05 3.08
CA PRO A 94 3.82 15.31 4.52
C PRO A 94 4.50 14.15 5.26
N ASP A 95 5.19 14.43 6.35
CA ASP A 95 5.93 13.43 7.15
C ASP A 95 5.02 12.43 7.87
N LYS A 96 3.71 12.66 7.86
CA LYS A 96 2.71 11.76 8.46
C LYS A 96 1.64 11.39 7.45
N GLY A 97 1.09 10.18 7.60
CA GLY A 97 0.01 9.68 6.76
C GLY A 97 0.48 8.74 5.65
N LEU A 98 -0.35 8.59 4.64
CA LEU A 98 -0.10 7.66 3.55
C LEU A 98 1.02 8.15 2.63
N LEU A 99 2.00 7.29 2.35
CA LEU A 99 3.21 7.60 1.57
C LEU A 99 4.02 8.77 2.17
N ALA A 100 4.08 8.86 3.50
CA ALA A 100 4.72 9.94 4.24
C ALA A 100 6.17 10.17 3.80
N GLY A 101 6.57 11.43 3.63
CA GLY A 101 7.91 11.85 3.24
C GLY A 101 8.35 11.47 1.82
N MET A 102 7.55 10.68 1.10
CA MET A 102 7.91 10.23 -0.26
C MET A 102 7.68 11.33 -1.29
N LEU A 103 8.48 11.29 -2.35
CA LEU A 103 8.35 12.16 -3.50
C LEU A 103 7.21 11.66 -4.40
N GLY A 104 6.48 12.58 -5.03
CA GLY A 104 5.44 12.23 -5.97
C GLY A 104 4.88 13.44 -6.72
N TRP A 105 3.87 13.21 -7.51
CA TRP A 105 3.15 14.27 -8.20
C TRP A 105 2.22 14.99 -7.24
N PRO A 106 1.95 16.29 -7.38
CA PRO A 106 0.91 16.97 -6.63
C PRO A 106 -0.44 16.28 -6.78
N THR A 107 -1.16 16.15 -5.66
CA THR A 107 -2.49 15.52 -5.63
C THR A 107 -3.49 16.38 -4.88
N SER A 108 -4.78 16.16 -5.18
CA SER A 108 -5.86 16.56 -4.29
C SER A 108 -5.88 15.67 -3.05
N GLU A 109 -6.75 15.95 -2.10
CA GLU A 109 -7.13 15.01 -1.06
C GLU A 109 -7.79 13.76 -1.68
N TRP A 110 -7.53 12.57 -1.08
CA TRP A 110 -8.12 11.31 -1.51
C TRP A 110 -9.32 10.96 -0.64
N SER A 111 -10.50 11.28 -1.11
CA SER A 111 -11.77 11.15 -0.40
C SER A 111 -12.84 10.45 -1.24
N GLN A 112 -14.05 10.31 -0.73
CA GLN A 112 -15.20 9.84 -1.53
C GLN A 112 -15.65 10.87 -2.57
N ASN A 113 -15.53 12.15 -2.22
CA ASN A 113 -15.86 13.28 -3.09
C ASN A 113 -14.71 14.31 -3.04
N PRO A 114 -13.64 14.09 -3.83
CA PRO A 114 -12.48 14.98 -3.81
C PRO A 114 -12.75 16.26 -4.57
N ASP A 115 -12.36 17.38 -3.99
CA ASP A 115 -12.29 18.64 -4.72
C ASP A 115 -11.02 18.73 -5.56
N GLU A 116 -11.10 19.42 -6.69
CA GLU A 116 -9.92 19.74 -7.48
C GLU A 116 -9.05 20.76 -6.74
N SER A 117 -7.78 20.46 -6.61
CA SER A 117 -6.80 21.33 -5.94
C SER A 117 -5.54 21.45 -6.81
N PRO A 118 -5.63 22.12 -7.98
CA PRO A 118 -4.51 22.23 -8.89
C PRO A 118 -3.36 23.06 -8.27
N PRO A 119 -2.11 22.59 -8.40
CA PRO A 119 -0.93 23.23 -7.83
C PRO A 119 -0.55 24.53 -8.53
N ILE A 120 -1.09 24.78 -9.71
CA ILE A 120 -0.86 25.97 -10.54
C ILE A 120 -2.17 26.41 -11.21
N VAL A 121 -2.21 27.65 -11.66
CA VAL A 121 -3.25 28.15 -12.57
C VAL A 121 -2.79 27.88 -14.00
N SER A 122 -3.49 27.01 -14.72
CA SER A 122 -3.17 26.63 -16.10
C SER A 122 -4.39 26.01 -16.79
N GLU A 123 -4.32 25.85 -18.08
CA GLU A 123 -5.23 24.96 -18.81
C GLU A 123 -4.85 23.51 -18.59
N TRP A 124 -5.83 22.69 -18.21
CA TRP A 124 -5.63 21.30 -17.86
C TRP A 124 -6.21 20.35 -18.89
N LYS A 125 -5.36 19.48 -19.45
CA LYS A 125 -5.81 18.32 -20.21
C LYS A 125 -6.11 17.18 -19.24
N THR A 126 -7.32 16.62 -19.28
CA THR A 126 -7.72 15.48 -18.43
C THR A 126 -7.62 14.20 -19.24
N TYR A 127 -6.96 13.19 -18.68
CA TYR A 127 -6.87 11.86 -19.30
C TYR A 127 -8.17 11.08 -19.12
N ARG A 128 -8.56 10.32 -20.13
CA ARG A 128 -9.71 9.41 -20.06
C ARG A 128 -9.40 8.20 -19.16
N THR A 129 -8.16 7.72 -19.20
CA THR A 129 -7.69 6.59 -18.40
C THR A 129 -7.57 6.98 -16.94
N LYS A 130 -8.20 6.21 -16.05
CA LYS A 130 -8.08 6.37 -14.59
C LYS A 130 -6.93 5.53 -14.06
N ILE A 131 -6.17 6.09 -13.13
CA ILE A 131 -5.12 5.36 -12.43
C ILE A 131 -5.75 4.62 -11.25
N ARG A 132 -5.68 3.29 -11.26
CA ARG A 132 -6.20 2.46 -10.17
C ARG A 132 -5.08 1.86 -9.33
N HIS A 133 -5.22 1.99 -8.01
CA HIS A 133 -4.28 1.41 -7.05
C HIS A 133 -5.04 0.89 -5.82
N THR A 134 -4.58 -0.21 -5.24
CA THR A 134 -5.20 -0.80 -4.05
C THR A 134 -4.24 -0.70 -2.88
N PHE A 135 -4.64 0.03 -1.86
CA PHE A 135 -3.97 0.07 -0.57
C PHE A 135 -4.53 -0.99 0.39
N THR A 136 -3.90 -1.14 1.55
CA THR A 136 -4.34 -2.11 2.56
C THR A 136 -5.79 -1.91 2.99
N HIS A 137 -6.25 -0.66 3.10
CA HIS A 137 -7.56 -0.32 3.67
C HIS A 137 -8.58 0.23 2.67
N PHE A 138 -8.18 0.59 1.46
CA PHE A 138 -9.07 1.16 0.44
C PHE A 138 -8.55 0.95 -0.98
N HIS A 139 -9.45 1.08 -1.95
CA HIS A 139 -9.12 1.22 -3.36
C HIS A 139 -9.03 2.70 -3.71
N LEU A 140 -8.06 3.06 -4.56
CA LEU A 140 -7.88 4.43 -5.04
C LEU A 140 -8.11 4.49 -6.55
N GLU A 141 -8.90 5.46 -6.98
CA GLU A 141 -9.09 5.80 -8.39
C GLU A 141 -8.75 7.28 -8.60
N ILE A 142 -7.73 7.53 -9.42
CA ILE A 142 -7.19 8.88 -9.68
C ILE A 142 -7.57 9.34 -11.09
N THR A 143 -8.07 10.57 -11.17
CA THR A 143 -8.16 11.30 -12.42
C THR A 143 -6.84 12.02 -12.67
N LEU A 144 -6.17 11.66 -13.76
CA LEU A 144 -4.91 12.29 -14.15
C LEU A 144 -5.18 13.55 -14.97
N LYS A 145 -4.53 14.65 -14.58
CA LYS A 145 -4.54 15.93 -15.27
C LYS A 145 -3.11 16.36 -15.59
N THR A 146 -2.91 16.91 -16.76
CA THR A 146 -1.61 17.43 -17.17
C THR A 146 -1.71 18.85 -17.67
N ALA A 147 -0.64 19.62 -17.46
CA ALA A 147 -0.47 20.97 -17.98
C ALA A 147 0.96 21.19 -18.45
N PHE A 148 1.11 22.10 -19.43
CA PHE A 148 2.39 22.56 -19.93
C PHE A 148 2.58 24.02 -19.52
N VAL A 149 3.75 24.37 -18.99
CA VAL A 149 4.00 25.71 -18.44
C VAL A 149 5.36 26.26 -18.87
N ASN A 150 5.51 27.59 -18.82
CA ASN A 150 6.77 28.26 -19.10
C ASN A 150 7.68 28.31 -17.87
N LEU A 151 8.92 28.80 -18.06
CA LEU A 151 9.95 28.91 -17.01
C LEU A 151 9.53 29.79 -15.82
N ASN A 152 8.67 30.77 -16.03
CA ASN A 152 8.25 31.72 -15.00
C ASN A 152 7.11 31.18 -14.10
N CYS A 153 6.63 29.97 -14.36
CA CYS A 153 5.55 29.38 -13.58
C CYS A 153 5.98 29.16 -12.12
N LYS A 154 5.21 29.72 -11.19
CA LYS A 154 5.41 29.55 -9.75
C LYS A 154 4.30 28.64 -9.20
N PRO A 155 4.61 27.43 -8.74
CA PRO A 155 3.63 26.55 -8.15
C PRO A 155 3.24 27.03 -6.74
N LYS A 156 2.01 26.74 -6.32
CA LYS A 156 1.54 26.98 -4.95
C LYS A 156 2.25 26.08 -3.94
N LYS A 157 2.67 24.88 -4.39
CA LYS A 157 3.37 23.88 -3.61
C LYS A 157 4.22 22.99 -4.53
N GLY A 158 5.26 22.37 -3.97
CA GLY A 158 6.19 21.55 -4.75
C GLY A 158 7.32 22.36 -5.37
N PHE A 159 8.10 21.68 -6.18
CA PHE A 159 9.27 22.24 -6.87
C PHE A 159 9.44 21.56 -8.23
N PHE A 160 10.05 22.27 -9.17
CA PHE A 160 10.40 21.71 -10.47
C PHE A 160 11.74 20.98 -10.39
N ALA A 161 11.81 19.77 -10.95
CA ALA A 161 13.03 18.98 -11.08
C ALA A 161 13.16 18.48 -12.52
N LEU A 162 14.39 18.52 -13.06
CA LEU A 162 14.70 17.96 -14.37
C LEU A 162 14.61 16.43 -14.34
N VAL A 163 14.33 15.82 -15.50
CA VAL A 163 14.20 14.35 -15.60
C VAL A 163 15.45 13.61 -15.09
N GLY A 164 16.64 14.21 -15.16
CA GLY A 164 17.88 13.64 -14.60
C GLY A 164 18.04 13.79 -13.08
N GLU A 165 17.23 14.63 -12.43
CA GLU A 165 17.32 14.94 -11.00
C GLU A 165 16.42 14.07 -10.13
N PHE A 166 15.51 13.31 -10.73
CA PHE A 166 14.68 12.32 -10.03
C PHE A 166 14.58 11.04 -10.86
N ASN A 167 14.49 9.92 -10.15
CA ASN A 167 14.31 8.62 -10.76
C ASN A 167 12.83 8.21 -10.65
N SER A 168 12.14 8.11 -11.78
CA SER A 168 10.71 7.70 -11.80
C SER A 168 10.49 6.30 -11.21
N ASN A 169 11.52 5.42 -11.21
CA ASN A 169 11.43 4.10 -10.59
C ASN A 169 11.44 4.14 -9.06
N GLU A 170 11.89 5.22 -8.45
CA GLU A 170 11.90 5.42 -7.00
C GLU A 170 10.59 6.04 -6.50
N LEU A 171 9.73 6.48 -7.41
CA LEU A 171 8.40 6.95 -7.04
C LEU A 171 7.52 5.79 -6.54
N PRO A 172 6.65 6.03 -5.55
CA PRO A 172 5.63 5.05 -5.17
C PRO A 172 4.86 4.55 -6.38
N THR A 173 4.49 3.27 -6.38
CA THR A 173 3.84 2.58 -7.52
C THR A 173 2.66 3.34 -8.12
N VAL A 174 1.86 4.03 -7.30
CA VAL A 174 0.71 4.83 -7.78
C VAL A 174 1.17 6.02 -8.62
N PHE A 175 2.26 6.68 -8.25
CA PHE A 175 2.84 7.81 -8.99
C PHE A 175 3.58 7.35 -10.24
N LYS A 176 4.29 6.21 -10.15
CA LYS A 176 4.92 5.60 -11.31
C LYS A 176 3.89 5.25 -12.38
N LYS A 177 2.80 4.57 -12.04
CA LYS A 177 1.70 4.27 -12.98
C LYS A 177 1.15 5.51 -13.68
N ALA A 178 1.03 6.62 -12.96
CA ALA A 178 0.56 7.87 -13.55
C ALA A 178 1.56 8.45 -14.55
N PHE A 179 2.85 8.33 -14.25
CA PHE A 179 3.90 8.77 -15.16
C PHE A 179 3.96 7.92 -16.43
N ASP A 180 3.84 6.59 -16.30
CA ASP A 180 3.81 5.66 -17.43
C ASP A 180 2.66 6.04 -18.38
N VAL A 181 1.44 6.24 -17.87
CA VAL A 181 0.28 6.69 -18.66
C VAL A 181 0.52 8.07 -19.31
N HIS A 182 1.26 8.97 -18.63
CA HIS A 182 1.59 10.28 -19.19
C HIS A 182 2.59 10.18 -20.34
N GLN A 183 3.55 9.26 -20.27
CA GLN A 183 4.57 9.07 -21.31
C GLN A 183 4.01 8.40 -22.57
N GLU A 184 2.97 7.56 -22.44
CA GLU A 184 2.34 6.82 -23.54
C GLU A 184 1.31 7.65 -24.33
N ALA A 185 0.99 8.90 -23.92
CA ALA A 185 -0.10 9.73 -24.45
C ALA A 185 0.37 10.99 -25.18
#